data_15a6d9859019377721a04c116a83448a
#
_entry.id   15a6d9859019377721a04c116a83448a
#
_cell.length_a   1.000
_cell.length_b   1.000
_cell.length_c   1.000
_cell.angle_alpha   90.00
_cell.angle_beta   90.00
_cell.angle_gamma   90.00
#
_symmetry.space_group_name_H-M   'P 1'
#
loop_
_entity.id
_entity.type
_entity.pdbx_description
1 polymer ?
#
loop_
_entity_poly.entity_id
_entity_poly.type
_entity_poly.pdbx_seq_one_letter_code
_entity_poly.pdbx_strand_id
1 'polypeptide(L)'
;GTVVDQESYSEGDVDYKTQLTTILGKAPEVVFCPNYYQEVGQILAQAESIGLAVPFLGGDGWDGLEGYATADQLKDAYFCANYAKGSNPDFEDAYKAEYGEEYPNGFAPLGYDAAMTVVYGIQAAEDAGLAAGDDDYKQAVIDAIAGGTIDGITGTFTFDEHHNPVKQTAILCFDGA
;
A
#
# COMPACT_ATOMS: atom_id res chain seq x y z
N GLY A 1 15.32 10.31 14.14
CA GLY A 1 16.39 9.43 13.67
C GLY A 1 17.32 10.13 12.69
N THR A 2 18.43 9.47 12.38
CA THR A 2 19.40 9.96 11.38
C THR A 2 19.52 8.93 10.29
N VAL A 3 19.40 9.35 9.03
CA VAL A 3 19.69 8.50 7.88
C VAL A 3 21.21 8.32 7.80
N VAL A 4 21.68 7.10 8.04
CA VAL A 4 23.13 6.76 8.08
C VAL A 4 23.63 6.30 6.72
N ASP A 5 22.73 5.83 5.84
CA ASP A 5 23.01 5.42 4.47
C ASP A 5 21.74 5.39 3.63
N GLN A 6 21.90 5.49 2.31
CA GLN A 6 20.81 5.35 1.34
C GLN A 6 21.37 4.68 0.09
N GLU A 7 20.81 3.54 -0.25
CA GLU A 7 21.19 2.76 -1.42
C GLU A 7 20.06 2.69 -2.44
N SER A 8 20.39 2.40 -3.68
CA SER A 8 19.44 2.22 -4.76
C SER A 8 19.78 1.01 -5.61
N TYR A 9 18.77 0.51 -6.31
CA TYR A 9 18.92 -0.55 -7.31
C TYR A 9 18.01 -0.27 -8.51
N SER A 10 18.21 -1.00 -9.59
CA SER A 10 17.41 -0.86 -10.81
C SER A 10 16.26 -1.87 -10.82
N GLU A 11 15.16 -1.51 -11.47
CA GLU A 11 14.05 -2.42 -11.71
C GLU A 11 14.55 -3.70 -12.43
N GLY A 12 14.17 -4.85 -11.90
CA GLY A 12 14.61 -6.16 -12.41
C GLY A 12 15.90 -6.70 -11.80
N ASP A 13 16.57 -5.94 -10.92
CA ASP A 13 17.69 -6.47 -10.16
C ASP A 13 17.21 -7.60 -9.22
N VAL A 14 18.05 -8.61 -9.04
CA VAL A 14 17.78 -9.79 -8.20
C VAL A 14 18.90 -10.04 -7.19
N ASP A 15 19.96 -9.27 -7.22
CA ASP A 15 21.10 -9.33 -6.28
C ASP A 15 21.30 -7.97 -5.62
N TYR A 16 21.04 -7.93 -4.33
CA TYR A 16 21.08 -6.74 -3.47
C TYR A 16 22.23 -6.77 -2.47
N LYS A 17 23.11 -7.80 -2.53
CA LYS A 17 24.16 -8.01 -1.52
C LYS A 17 25.15 -6.87 -1.44
N THR A 18 25.42 -6.20 -2.55
CA THR A 18 26.33 -5.04 -2.56
C THR A 18 25.77 -3.91 -1.69
N GLN A 19 24.51 -3.52 -1.95
CA GLN A 19 23.81 -2.48 -1.20
C GLN A 19 23.67 -2.88 0.28
N LEU A 20 23.20 -4.08 0.53
CA LEU A 20 23.02 -4.60 1.88
C LEU A 20 24.35 -4.68 2.67
N THR A 21 25.47 -5.01 2.02
CA THR A 21 26.79 -5.02 2.64
C THR A 21 27.24 -3.61 3.01
N THR A 22 26.97 -2.63 2.15
CA THR A 22 27.26 -1.20 2.42
C THR A 22 26.44 -0.75 3.65
N ILE A 23 25.14 -1.04 3.67
CA ILE A 23 24.23 -0.75 4.77
C ILE A 23 24.72 -1.41 6.08
N LEU A 24 25.06 -2.70 6.04
CA LEU A 24 25.59 -3.43 7.20
C LEU A 24 26.85 -2.75 7.77
N GLY A 25 27.74 -2.27 6.90
CA GLY A 25 28.95 -1.54 7.31
C GLY A 25 28.69 -0.22 8.03
N LYS A 26 27.48 0.33 7.95
CA LYS A 26 27.05 1.54 8.67
C LYS A 26 26.42 1.23 10.03
N ALA A 27 26.22 -0.03 10.36
CA ALA A 27 25.60 -0.51 11.60
C ALA A 27 24.24 0.20 11.90
N PRO A 28 23.26 0.12 11.00
CA PRO A 28 21.97 0.76 11.22
C PRO A 28 21.22 0.07 12.38
N GLU A 29 20.31 0.80 13.02
CA GLU A 29 19.39 0.24 14.00
C GLU A 29 18.10 -0.29 13.34
N VAL A 30 17.81 0.17 12.11
CA VAL A 30 16.61 -0.19 11.33
C VAL A 30 16.88 0.06 9.85
N VAL A 31 16.24 -0.71 8.98
CA VAL A 31 16.24 -0.48 7.53
C VAL A 31 14.83 -0.13 7.07
N PHE A 32 14.67 0.99 6.36
CA PHE A 32 13.42 1.33 5.68
C PHE A 32 13.53 0.91 4.20
N CYS A 33 12.61 0.05 3.77
CA CYS A 33 12.62 -0.58 2.45
C CYS A 33 11.24 -0.39 1.79
N PRO A 34 10.99 0.75 1.11
CA PRO A 34 9.68 1.10 0.54
C PRO A 34 9.44 0.45 -0.83
N ASN A 35 9.72 -0.84 -0.95
CA ASN A 35 9.61 -1.63 -2.17
C ASN A 35 8.42 -2.59 -2.09
N TYR A 36 8.15 -3.31 -3.18
CA TYR A 36 7.07 -4.28 -3.22
C TYR A 36 7.53 -5.66 -2.71
N TYR A 37 6.58 -6.46 -2.27
CA TYR A 37 6.77 -7.74 -1.60
C TYR A 37 7.71 -8.71 -2.33
N GLN A 38 7.71 -8.73 -3.66
CA GLN A 38 8.56 -9.64 -4.45
C GLN A 38 10.05 -9.33 -4.27
N GLU A 39 10.44 -8.08 -4.43
CA GLU A 39 11.82 -7.62 -4.22
C GLU A 39 12.19 -7.68 -2.74
N VAL A 40 11.27 -7.27 -1.86
CA VAL A 40 11.51 -7.26 -0.42
C VAL A 40 11.77 -8.66 0.11
N GLY A 41 11.05 -9.68 -0.35
CA GLY A 41 11.34 -11.08 0.02
C GLY A 41 12.77 -11.48 -0.32
N GLN A 42 13.26 -11.10 -1.50
CA GLN A 42 14.65 -11.36 -1.91
C GLN A 42 15.66 -10.54 -1.10
N ILE A 43 15.33 -9.28 -0.78
CA ILE A 43 16.16 -8.39 0.06
C ILE A 43 16.30 -8.98 1.45
N LEU A 44 15.21 -9.41 2.08
CA LEU A 44 15.23 -10.02 3.42
C LEU A 44 16.05 -11.30 3.45
N ALA A 45 15.88 -12.19 2.47
CA ALA A 45 16.66 -13.43 2.37
C ALA A 45 18.17 -13.15 2.20
N GLN A 46 18.53 -12.12 1.42
CA GLN A 46 19.92 -11.74 1.22
C GLN A 46 20.49 -11.01 2.45
N ALA A 47 19.70 -10.17 3.12
CA ALA A 47 20.06 -9.52 4.38
C ALA A 47 20.41 -10.57 5.46
N GLU A 48 19.54 -11.57 5.62
CA GLU A 48 19.80 -12.72 6.51
C GLU A 48 21.12 -13.44 6.16
N SER A 49 21.35 -13.71 4.88
CA SER A 49 22.55 -14.43 4.41
C SER A 49 23.86 -13.74 4.72
N ILE A 50 23.87 -12.42 4.90
CA ILE A 50 25.05 -11.61 5.24
C ILE A 50 25.09 -11.19 6.72
N GLY A 51 24.07 -11.60 7.50
CA GLY A 51 24.00 -11.29 8.93
C GLY A 51 23.50 -9.88 9.26
N LEU A 52 22.77 -9.21 8.35
CA LEU A 52 22.09 -7.95 8.63
C LEU A 52 20.79 -8.25 9.39
N ALA A 53 20.89 -8.32 10.71
CA ALA A 53 19.82 -8.70 11.63
C ALA A 53 19.31 -7.46 12.40
N VAL A 54 18.51 -6.63 11.72
CA VAL A 54 17.85 -5.44 12.26
C VAL A 54 16.38 -5.43 11.83
N PRO A 55 15.50 -4.73 12.54
CA PRO A 55 14.12 -4.53 12.09
C PRO A 55 14.05 -3.89 10.69
N PHE A 56 13.11 -4.37 9.89
CA PHE A 56 12.81 -3.76 8.60
C PHE A 56 11.44 -3.07 8.65
N LEU A 57 11.38 -1.91 8.04
CA LEU A 57 10.16 -1.11 7.92
C LEU A 57 9.79 -0.94 6.45
N GLY A 58 8.51 -1.08 6.14
CA GLY A 58 8.00 -0.97 4.78
C GLY A 58 6.82 -0.05 4.59
N GLY A 59 6.43 0.11 3.33
CA GLY A 59 5.20 0.75 2.90
C GLY A 59 4.10 -0.28 2.60
N ASP A 60 3.01 0.19 2.02
CA ASP A 60 1.84 -0.60 1.64
C ASP A 60 2.14 -1.69 0.60
N GLY A 61 3.24 -1.55 -0.15
CA GLY A 61 3.73 -2.58 -1.07
C GLY A 61 4.14 -3.90 -0.39
N TRP A 62 4.18 -3.94 0.94
CA TRP A 62 4.50 -5.16 1.70
C TRP A 62 3.31 -6.06 1.99
N ASP A 63 2.10 -5.62 1.70
CA ASP A 63 0.91 -6.45 1.88
C ASP A 63 0.98 -7.69 0.95
N GLY A 64 1.01 -8.88 1.55
CA GLY A 64 1.25 -10.15 0.85
C GLY A 64 2.71 -10.65 0.90
N LEU A 65 3.60 -9.98 1.66
CA LEU A 65 5.02 -10.35 1.80
C LEU A 65 5.21 -11.74 2.43
N GLU A 66 4.25 -12.24 3.21
CA GLU A 66 4.24 -13.59 3.78
C GLU A 66 4.30 -14.71 2.73
N GLY A 67 3.92 -14.42 1.50
CA GLY A 67 4.09 -15.33 0.36
C GLY A 67 5.51 -15.40 -0.20
N TYR A 68 6.41 -14.50 0.23
CA TYR A 68 7.75 -14.32 -0.35
C TYR A 68 8.88 -14.35 0.67
N ALA A 69 8.57 -14.37 1.96
CA ALA A 69 9.53 -14.39 3.05
C ALA A 69 9.11 -15.41 4.12
N THR A 70 10.07 -15.92 4.87
CA THR A 70 9.80 -16.84 5.97
C THR A 70 9.35 -16.10 7.23
N ALA A 71 8.68 -16.78 8.16
CA ALA A 71 8.26 -16.21 9.43
C ALA A 71 9.46 -15.62 10.23
N ASP A 72 10.63 -16.27 10.18
CA ASP A 72 11.84 -15.76 10.84
C ASP A 72 12.34 -14.45 10.21
N GLN A 73 12.24 -14.31 8.89
CA GLN A 73 12.62 -13.08 8.17
C GLN A 73 11.64 -11.93 8.42
N LEU A 74 10.37 -12.25 8.68
CA LEU A 74 9.31 -11.28 8.96
C LEU A 74 9.25 -10.86 10.43
N LYS A 75 10.02 -11.51 11.28
CA LYS A 75 10.08 -11.15 12.71
C LYS A 75 10.60 -9.72 12.86
N ASP A 76 9.87 -8.93 13.65
CA ASP A 76 10.16 -7.51 13.86
C ASP A 76 10.10 -6.64 12.57
N ALA A 77 9.37 -7.12 11.55
CA ALA A 77 9.07 -6.38 10.33
C ALA A 77 7.71 -5.67 10.46
N TYR A 78 7.68 -4.38 10.10
CA TYR A 78 6.48 -3.54 10.19
C TYR A 78 6.28 -2.77 8.90
N PHE A 79 5.01 -2.56 8.54
CA PHE A 79 4.69 -1.76 7.37
C PHE A 79 3.44 -0.91 7.58
N CYS A 80 3.31 0.17 6.82
CA CYS A 80 2.09 0.97 6.83
C CYS A 80 1.15 0.49 5.71
N ALA A 81 -0.14 0.40 6.02
CA ALA A 81 -1.18 0.01 5.08
C ALA A 81 -2.42 0.89 5.23
N ASN A 82 -3.15 1.05 4.14
CA ASN A 82 -4.42 1.79 4.13
C ASN A 82 -5.64 0.90 4.41
N TYR A 83 -5.43 -0.40 4.58
CA TYR A 83 -6.45 -1.37 4.93
C TYR A 83 -5.82 -2.49 5.77
N ALA A 84 -6.49 -2.88 6.84
CA ALA A 84 -6.13 -4.04 7.64
C ALA A 84 -7.21 -5.11 7.50
N LYS A 85 -6.83 -6.38 7.36
CA LYS A 85 -7.77 -7.50 7.30
C LYS A 85 -8.70 -7.48 8.51
N GLY A 86 -9.99 -7.68 8.28
CA GLY A 86 -11.03 -7.58 9.31
C GLY A 86 -11.58 -6.17 9.53
N SER A 87 -11.06 -5.15 8.86
CA SER A 87 -11.56 -3.77 8.99
C SER A 87 -12.95 -3.56 8.39
N ASN A 88 -13.30 -4.32 7.34
CA ASN A 88 -14.61 -4.28 6.70
C ASN A 88 -15.08 -5.70 6.34
N PRO A 89 -15.71 -6.42 7.30
CA PRO A 89 -16.16 -7.78 7.07
C PRO A 89 -17.18 -7.91 5.93
N ASP A 90 -18.05 -6.92 5.74
CA ASP A 90 -19.06 -6.95 4.68
C ASP A 90 -18.43 -6.97 3.28
N PHE A 91 -17.37 -6.20 3.08
CA PHE A 91 -16.60 -6.23 1.83
C PHE A 91 -15.88 -7.58 1.67
N GLU A 92 -15.24 -8.07 2.73
CA GLU A 92 -14.48 -9.33 2.69
C GLU A 92 -15.38 -10.52 2.37
N ASP A 93 -16.57 -10.58 2.98
CA ASP A 93 -17.58 -11.60 2.72
C ASP A 93 -18.13 -11.49 1.29
N ALA A 94 -18.41 -10.28 0.81
CA ALA A 94 -18.88 -10.06 -0.55
C ALA A 94 -17.82 -10.46 -1.60
N TYR A 95 -16.56 -10.11 -1.36
CA TYR A 95 -15.45 -10.50 -2.23
C TYR A 95 -15.33 -12.04 -2.32
N LYS A 96 -15.35 -12.69 -1.16
CA LYS A 96 -15.29 -14.15 -1.09
C LYS A 96 -16.48 -14.84 -1.75
N ALA A 97 -17.68 -14.27 -1.62
CA ALA A 97 -18.88 -14.79 -2.27
C ALA A 97 -18.81 -14.71 -3.80
N GLU A 98 -18.23 -13.63 -4.34
CA GLU A 98 -18.10 -13.39 -5.78
C GLU A 98 -16.97 -14.22 -6.41
N TYR A 99 -15.80 -14.25 -5.76
CA TYR A 99 -14.58 -14.85 -6.34
C TYR A 99 -14.24 -16.25 -5.81
N GLY A 100 -14.95 -16.72 -4.76
CA GLY A 100 -14.72 -18.04 -4.16
C GLY A 100 -13.47 -18.14 -3.28
N GLU A 101 -12.75 -17.04 -3.08
CA GLU A 101 -11.51 -16.95 -2.30
C GLU A 101 -11.45 -15.64 -1.51
N GLU A 102 -10.58 -15.57 -0.51
CA GLU A 102 -10.30 -14.33 0.20
C GLU A 102 -9.56 -13.35 -0.71
N TYR A 103 -9.72 -12.03 -0.45
CA TYR A 103 -8.97 -11.03 -1.21
C TYR A 103 -7.46 -11.21 -0.98
N PRO A 104 -6.63 -11.04 -2.02
CA PRO A 104 -5.20 -11.38 -1.95
C PRO A 104 -4.37 -10.40 -1.13
N ASN A 105 -4.74 -9.13 -1.11
CA ASN A 105 -4.04 -8.04 -0.43
C ASN A 105 -4.88 -6.76 -0.43
N GLY A 106 -4.39 -5.68 0.21
CA GLY A 106 -5.07 -4.39 0.33
C GLY A 106 -5.34 -3.66 -0.99
N PHE A 107 -4.76 -4.08 -2.11
CA PHE A 107 -5.07 -3.47 -3.41
C PHE A 107 -6.50 -3.74 -3.86
N ALA A 108 -7.11 -4.87 -3.46
CA ALA A 108 -8.49 -5.17 -3.79
C ALA A 108 -9.48 -4.15 -3.15
N PRO A 109 -9.48 -3.90 -1.83
CA PRO A 109 -10.31 -2.86 -1.23
C PRO A 109 -9.96 -1.44 -1.71
N LEU A 110 -8.69 -1.13 -1.96
CA LEU A 110 -8.30 0.17 -2.51
C LEU A 110 -8.78 0.36 -3.94
N GLY A 111 -8.75 -0.69 -4.77
CA GLY A 111 -9.31 -0.67 -6.12
C GLY A 111 -10.82 -0.45 -6.13
N TYR A 112 -11.54 -1.05 -5.16
CA TYR A 112 -12.97 -0.80 -4.97
C TYR A 112 -13.23 0.69 -4.65
N ASP A 113 -12.51 1.27 -3.69
CA ASP A 113 -12.66 2.67 -3.33
C ASP A 113 -12.30 3.61 -4.48
N ALA A 114 -11.28 3.28 -5.27
CA ALA A 114 -10.92 4.04 -6.46
C ALA A 114 -12.07 4.08 -7.48
N ALA A 115 -12.72 2.94 -7.73
CA ALA A 115 -13.88 2.87 -8.61
C ALA A 115 -15.07 3.66 -8.05
N MET A 116 -15.35 3.52 -6.74
CA MET A 116 -16.43 4.25 -6.08
C MET A 116 -16.20 5.77 -6.04
N THR A 117 -14.93 6.20 -5.96
CA THR A 117 -14.56 7.62 -6.07
C THR A 117 -14.95 8.20 -7.43
N VAL A 118 -14.72 7.44 -8.50
CA VAL A 118 -15.15 7.87 -9.85
C VAL A 118 -16.68 7.91 -9.96
N VAL A 119 -17.36 6.89 -9.43
CA VAL A 119 -18.84 6.84 -9.38
C VAL A 119 -19.40 8.04 -8.63
N TYR A 120 -18.82 8.39 -7.48
CA TYR A 120 -19.21 9.58 -6.72
C TYR A 120 -19.11 10.86 -7.54
N GLY A 121 -18.00 11.08 -8.25
CA GLY A 121 -17.81 12.27 -9.09
C GLY A 121 -18.80 12.32 -10.26
N ILE A 122 -19.04 11.18 -10.91
CA ILE A 122 -20.03 11.05 -11.99
C ILE A 122 -21.44 11.40 -11.47
N GLN A 123 -21.85 10.80 -10.36
CA GLN A 123 -23.17 11.04 -9.78
C GLN A 123 -23.36 12.53 -9.43
N ALA A 124 -22.33 13.16 -8.84
CA ALA A 124 -22.39 14.58 -8.51
C ALA A 124 -22.56 15.49 -9.75
N ALA A 125 -21.88 15.16 -10.85
CA ALA A 125 -22.02 15.90 -12.11
C ALA A 125 -23.43 15.71 -12.73
N GLU A 126 -23.96 14.49 -12.70
CA GLU A 126 -25.31 14.19 -13.20
C GLU A 126 -26.40 14.84 -12.33
N ASP A 127 -26.25 14.85 -11.00
CA ASP A 127 -27.14 15.53 -10.06
C ASP A 127 -27.13 17.05 -10.28
N ALA A 128 -26.04 17.62 -10.79
CA ALA A 128 -25.92 19.00 -11.22
C ALA A 128 -26.57 19.27 -12.58
N GLY A 129 -27.14 18.25 -13.24
CA GLY A 129 -27.86 18.34 -14.51
C GLY A 129 -26.96 18.26 -15.74
N LEU A 130 -25.69 17.86 -15.58
CA LEU A 130 -24.76 17.64 -16.69
C LEU A 130 -24.87 16.19 -17.20
N ALA A 131 -24.58 15.98 -18.48
CA ALA A 131 -24.55 14.66 -19.09
C ALA A 131 -23.20 14.37 -19.73
N ALA A 132 -22.87 13.10 -19.87
CA ALA A 132 -21.66 12.66 -20.57
C ALA A 132 -21.66 13.21 -22.01
N GLY A 133 -20.62 14.01 -22.33
CA GLY A 133 -20.50 14.71 -23.61
C GLY A 133 -20.67 16.22 -23.53
N ASP A 134 -21.18 16.76 -22.44
CA ASP A 134 -21.18 18.21 -22.19
C ASP A 134 -19.75 18.71 -21.96
N ASP A 135 -19.44 19.92 -22.39
CA ASP A 135 -18.08 20.48 -22.31
C ASP A 135 -17.59 20.58 -20.87
N ASP A 136 -18.49 20.89 -19.94
CA ASP A 136 -18.16 21.07 -18.51
C ASP A 136 -18.21 19.76 -17.67
N TYR A 137 -18.68 18.64 -18.26
CA TYR A 137 -18.92 17.39 -17.53
C TYR A 137 -17.68 16.85 -16.83
N LYS A 138 -16.57 16.76 -17.55
CA LYS A 138 -15.30 16.23 -16.98
C LYS A 138 -14.80 17.10 -15.84
N GLN A 139 -14.90 18.42 -15.99
CA GLN A 139 -14.45 19.33 -14.94
C GLN A 139 -15.34 19.23 -13.71
N ALA A 140 -16.65 19.09 -13.88
CA ALA A 140 -17.57 18.88 -12.78
C ALA A 140 -17.28 17.57 -12.00
N VAL A 141 -16.96 16.48 -12.71
CA VAL A 141 -16.52 15.22 -12.07
C VAL A 141 -15.24 15.43 -11.25
N ILE A 142 -14.24 16.10 -11.83
CA ILE A 142 -12.96 16.37 -11.16
C ILE A 142 -13.17 17.24 -9.91
N ASP A 143 -13.94 18.32 -10.05
CA ASP A 143 -14.21 19.26 -8.96
C ASP A 143 -14.99 18.59 -7.82
N ALA A 144 -15.94 17.72 -8.16
CA ALA A 144 -16.71 16.96 -7.19
C ALA A 144 -15.82 15.98 -6.40
N ILE A 145 -14.92 15.27 -7.07
CA ILE A 145 -13.96 14.38 -6.42
C ILE A 145 -13.00 15.20 -5.53
N ALA A 146 -12.42 16.26 -6.06
CA ALA A 146 -11.42 17.07 -5.35
C ALA A 146 -12.00 17.76 -4.11
N GLY A 147 -13.25 18.24 -4.18
CA GLY A 147 -13.92 18.93 -3.08
C GLY A 147 -14.78 18.02 -2.18
N GLY A 148 -14.90 16.75 -2.53
CA GLY A 148 -15.80 15.80 -1.89
C GLY A 148 -15.23 15.10 -0.66
N THR A 149 -16.12 14.44 0.06
CA THR A 149 -15.79 13.45 1.09
C THR A 149 -16.28 12.11 0.60
N ILE A 150 -15.36 11.15 0.48
CA ILE A 150 -15.64 9.81 0.00
C ILE A 150 -15.78 8.88 1.21
N ASP A 151 -16.91 8.21 1.31
CA ASP A 151 -17.14 7.19 2.33
C ASP A 151 -16.82 5.82 1.73
N GLY A 152 -15.55 5.44 1.83
CA GLY A 152 -15.00 4.22 1.26
C GLY A 152 -14.98 3.04 2.22
N ILE A 153 -14.80 1.84 1.69
CA ILE A 153 -14.65 0.63 2.51
C ILE A 153 -13.30 0.59 3.24
N THR A 154 -12.30 1.35 2.78
CA THR A 154 -11.01 1.55 3.45
C THR A 154 -11.02 2.76 4.39
N GLY A 155 -12.20 3.30 4.71
CA GLY A 155 -12.43 4.46 5.55
C GLY A 155 -12.86 5.70 4.78
N THR A 156 -13.36 6.69 5.50
CA THR A 156 -13.75 7.99 4.93
C THR A 156 -12.52 8.84 4.65
N PHE A 157 -12.46 9.45 3.48
CA PHE A 157 -11.31 10.28 3.08
C PHE A 157 -11.72 11.49 2.20
N THR A 158 -10.83 12.45 2.14
CA THR A 158 -10.88 13.63 1.26
C THR A 158 -9.60 13.70 0.45
N PHE A 159 -9.48 14.68 -0.44
CA PHE A 159 -8.23 14.95 -1.17
C PHE A 159 -7.61 16.27 -0.71
N ASP A 160 -6.28 16.32 -0.64
CA ASP A 160 -5.54 17.55 -0.39
C ASP A 160 -5.35 18.39 -1.66
N GLU A 161 -4.68 19.54 -1.54
CA GLU A 161 -4.39 20.44 -2.66
C GLU A 161 -3.49 19.82 -3.76
N HIS A 162 -2.85 18.70 -3.47
CA HIS A 162 -2.02 17.93 -4.39
C HIS A 162 -2.73 16.67 -4.91
N HIS A 163 -4.03 16.54 -4.64
CA HIS A 163 -4.86 15.38 -4.98
C HIS A 163 -4.44 14.07 -4.29
N ASN A 164 -3.72 14.14 -3.17
CA ASN A 164 -3.44 12.96 -2.36
C ASN A 164 -4.64 12.67 -1.45
N PRO A 165 -5.03 11.39 -1.28
CA PRO A 165 -6.07 11.03 -0.34
C PRO A 165 -5.60 11.25 1.10
N VAL A 166 -6.35 12.03 1.86
CA VAL A 166 -6.13 12.24 3.30
C VAL A 166 -6.96 11.20 4.04
N LYS A 167 -6.32 10.12 4.47
CA LYS A 167 -6.97 9.00 5.14
C LYS A 167 -6.10 8.42 6.26
N GLN A 168 -6.71 7.61 7.12
CA GLN A 168 -5.98 6.92 8.18
C GLN A 168 -5.11 5.81 7.60
N THR A 169 -3.98 5.59 8.24
CA THR A 169 -3.03 4.51 7.91
C THR A 169 -2.87 3.63 9.15
N ALA A 170 -2.93 2.32 8.95
CA ALA A 170 -2.58 1.33 9.96
C ALA A 170 -1.09 1.01 9.91
N ILE A 171 -0.52 0.70 11.07
CA ILE A 171 0.80 0.06 11.14
C ILE A 171 0.56 -1.41 11.43
N LEU A 172 1.02 -2.25 10.54
CA LEU A 172 0.86 -3.70 10.60
C LEU A 172 2.20 -4.37 10.88
N CYS A 173 2.13 -5.56 11.46
CA CYS A 173 3.27 -6.45 11.65
C CYS A 173 2.85 -7.86 11.26
N PHE A 174 3.81 -8.71 10.99
CA PHE A 174 3.58 -10.12 10.72
C PHE A 174 3.62 -10.87 12.05
N ASP A 175 2.57 -11.62 12.37
CA ASP A 175 2.41 -12.36 13.64
C ASP A 175 3.07 -13.74 13.63
N GLY A 176 3.74 -14.08 12.53
CA GLY A 176 4.48 -15.35 12.39
C GLY A 176 3.58 -16.55 12.10
N ALA A 177 2.34 -16.31 11.62
CA ALA A 177 1.42 -17.37 11.21
C ALA A 177 1.66 -17.81 9.77
#